data_b6bf34773fd8559473beebaa371d0d50
#
_entry.id   b6bf34773fd8559473beebaa371d0d50
#
_cell.length_a   1.000
_cell.length_b   1.000
_cell.length_c   1.000
_cell.angle_alpha   90.00
_cell.angle_beta   90.00
_cell.angle_gamma   90.00
#
_symmetry.space_group_name_H-M   'P 1'
#
loop_
_entity.id
_entity.type
_entity.pdbx_description
1 polymer ?
#
loop_
_entity_poly.entity_id
_entity_poly.type
_entity_poly.pdbx_seq_one_letter_code
_entity_poly.pdbx_strand_id
1 'polypeptide(L)'
;MYKSYSMELAGRTLTVDIDRVAKQANGAAFMHYGDTVVLSTATASEKPRDGIDFFPLSVEYEEKMYAVGKIPGGFNKREGKASEHAILTSRVIDRPMRPLFPKDYRNDVTLNNMVMSVDPECDPEVVAMLGSAIATCISDIPFDGPCAMTQIGMIDGEFIVNPTLAQKAVSDLKPVSYTHLTLPTICSV
;
A
#
# COMPACT_ATOMS: atom_id res chain seq x y z
N MET A 1 -0.65 -11.11 -21.49
CA MET A 1 0.54 -10.27 -21.84
C MET A 1 0.59 -9.18 -20.80
N TYR A 2 1.67 -9.07 -20.02
CA TYR A 2 1.75 -8.04 -18.99
C TYR A 2 1.79 -6.64 -19.61
N LYS A 3 1.27 -5.66 -18.85
CA LYS A 3 1.25 -4.25 -19.25
C LYS A 3 2.02 -3.44 -18.22
N SER A 4 2.81 -2.48 -18.70
CA SER A 4 3.57 -1.57 -17.85
C SER A 4 3.14 -0.13 -18.12
N TYR A 5 2.88 0.61 -17.07
CA TYR A 5 2.51 2.01 -17.12
C TYR A 5 3.49 2.81 -16.25
N SER A 6 3.89 3.99 -16.69
CA SER A 6 4.77 4.85 -15.93
C SER A 6 4.28 6.28 -15.92
N MET A 7 4.53 6.97 -14.82
CA MET A 7 4.26 8.40 -14.63
C MET A 7 5.30 9.01 -13.69
N GLU A 8 5.43 10.31 -13.74
CA GLU A 8 6.21 11.03 -12.74
C GLU A 8 5.35 11.43 -11.55
N LEU A 9 5.82 11.11 -10.34
CA LEU A 9 5.20 11.48 -9.07
C LEU A 9 6.26 12.15 -8.18
N ALA A 10 6.05 13.40 -7.81
CA ALA A 10 6.98 14.18 -6.97
C ALA A 10 8.45 14.13 -7.46
N GLY A 11 8.66 14.27 -8.78
CA GLY A 11 9.99 14.27 -9.40
C GLY A 11 10.66 12.90 -9.50
N ARG A 12 9.93 11.79 -9.27
CA ARG A 12 10.43 10.42 -9.37
C ARG A 12 9.49 9.57 -10.23
N THR A 13 10.05 8.63 -10.95
CA THR A 13 9.26 7.72 -11.80
C THR A 13 8.54 6.68 -10.96
N LEU A 14 7.22 6.65 -11.08
CA LEU A 14 6.36 5.58 -10.60
C LEU A 14 6.00 4.68 -11.78
N THR A 15 6.30 3.38 -11.68
CA THR A 15 5.95 2.38 -12.69
C THR A 15 5.07 1.30 -12.06
N VAL A 16 4.07 0.88 -12.82
CA VAL A 16 3.11 -0.16 -12.42
C VAL A 16 3.10 -1.25 -13.48
N ASP A 17 3.49 -2.46 -13.10
CA ASP A 17 3.39 -3.65 -13.94
C ASP A 17 2.17 -4.48 -13.51
N ILE A 18 1.25 -4.70 -14.44
CA ILE A 18 0.03 -5.49 -14.25
C ILE A 18 0.20 -6.83 -14.98
N ASP A 19 -0.31 -7.92 -14.39
CA ASP A 19 -0.23 -9.30 -14.91
C ASP A 19 1.20 -9.85 -15.07
N ARG A 20 2.19 -9.25 -14.43
CA ARG A 20 3.57 -9.72 -14.47
C ARG A 20 3.79 -10.88 -13.51
N VAL A 21 3.30 -10.77 -12.29
CA VAL A 21 3.44 -11.75 -11.19
C VAL A 21 2.11 -11.95 -10.50
N ALA A 22 2.03 -12.95 -9.61
CA ALA A 22 0.85 -13.25 -8.77
C ALA A 22 -0.45 -13.45 -9.58
N LYS A 23 -0.39 -14.16 -10.69
CA LYS A 23 -1.52 -14.39 -11.62
C LYS A 23 -2.72 -15.15 -11.03
N GLN A 24 -2.58 -15.73 -9.85
CA GLN A 24 -3.67 -16.42 -9.16
C GLN A 24 -4.49 -15.50 -8.25
N ALA A 25 -4.02 -14.26 -8.00
CA ALA A 25 -4.78 -13.26 -7.29
C ALA A 25 -5.87 -12.67 -8.20
N ASN A 26 -6.96 -12.17 -7.63
CA ASN A 26 -8.00 -11.48 -8.39
C ASN A 26 -7.46 -10.20 -9.03
N GLY A 27 -6.50 -9.54 -8.37
CA GLY A 27 -5.74 -8.42 -8.93
C GLY A 27 -4.34 -8.37 -8.36
N ALA A 28 -3.37 -7.97 -9.17
CA ALA A 28 -1.98 -7.83 -8.76
C ALA A 28 -1.32 -6.64 -9.45
N ALA A 29 -0.68 -5.79 -8.66
CA ALA A 29 0.10 -4.66 -9.11
C ALA A 29 1.54 -4.79 -8.58
N PHE A 30 2.51 -4.78 -9.48
CA PHE A 30 3.92 -4.76 -9.13
C PHE A 30 4.43 -3.34 -9.33
N MET A 31 4.67 -2.67 -8.22
CA MET A 31 4.91 -1.25 -8.15
C MET A 31 6.39 -0.95 -8.02
N HIS A 32 6.88 0.03 -8.77
CA HIS A 32 8.23 0.58 -8.67
C HIS A 32 8.15 2.08 -8.47
N TYR A 33 8.81 2.59 -7.44
CA TYR A 33 8.95 4.02 -7.18
C TYR A 33 10.39 4.32 -6.78
N GLY A 34 11.16 4.86 -7.72
CA GLY A 34 12.61 4.81 -7.60
C GLY A 34 13.08 3.36 -7.51
N ASP A 35 13.95 3.04 -6.55
CA ASP A 35 14.41 1.69 -6.26
C ASP A 35 13.53 0.95 -5.24
N THR A 36 12.47 1.58 -4.73
CA THR A 36 11.46 0.91 -3.89
C THR A 36 10.53 0.07 -4.76
N VAL A 37 10.40 -1.21 -4.42
CA VAL A 37 9.56 -2.17 -5.13
C VAL A 37 8.60 -2.83 -4.16
N VAL A 38 7.30 -2.79 -4.49
CA VAL A 38 6.24 -3.41 -3.69
C VAL A 38 5.35 -4.25 -4.58
N LEU A 39 5.12 -5.49 -4.18
CA LEU A 39 4.10 -6.34 -4.75
C LEU A 39 2.81 -6.20 -3.94
N SER A 40 1.78 -5.67 -4.57
CA SER A 40 0.43 -5.57 -3.98
C SER A 40 -0.52 -6.53 -4.67
N THR A 41 -1.23 -7.34 -3.90
CA THR A 41 -2.21 -8.30 -4.41
C THR A 41 -3.54 -8.12 -3.70
N ALA A 42 -4.63 -8.29 -4.45
CA ALA A 42 -5.99 -8.32 -3.94
C ALA A 42 -6.59 -9.70 -4.23
N THR A 43 -7.12 -10.34 -3.21
CA THR A 43 -7.81 -11.64 -3.31
C THR A 43 -9.14 -11.58 -2.58
N ALA A 44 -10.16 -12.20 -3.14
CA ALA A 44 -11.47 -12.33 -2.50
C ALA A 44 -11.93 -13.79 -2.50
N SER A 45 -12.68 -14.17 -1.47
CA SER A 45 -13.36 -15.47 -1.46
C SER A 45 -14.52 -15.46 -2.46
N GLU A 46 -14.82 -16.61 -3.08
CA GLU A 46 -15.97 -16.74 -4.00
C GLU A 46 -17.30 -16.60 -3.27
N LYS A 47 -17.36 -17.00 -2.00
CA LYS A 47 -18.59 -16.99 -1.18
C LYS A 47 -18.31 -16.38 0.19
N PRO A 48 -19.30 -15.68 0.78
CA PRO A 48 -19.19 -15.23 2.15
C PRO A 48 -19.17 -16.44 3.11
N ARG A 49 -18.53 -16.29 4.26
CA ARG A 49 -18.59 -17.29 5.33
C ARG A 49 -19.97 -17.27 6.00
N ASP A 50 -20.46 -18.43 6.38
CA ASP A 50 -21.72 -18.54 7.11
C ASP A 50 -21.66 -17.84 8.48
N GLY A 51 -22.68 -17.06 8.78
CA GLY A 51 -22.84 -16.40 10.08
C GLY A 51 -22.07 -15.10 10.26
N ILE A 52 -21.46 -14.54 9.20
CA ILE A 52 -20.80 -13.23 9.25
C ILE A 52 -21.77 -12.12 8.84
N ASP A 53 -21.91 -11.12 9.70
CA ASP A 53 -22.74 -9.93 9.51
C ASP A 53 -21.92 -8.65 9.19
N PHE A 54 -20.61 -8.74 9.22
CA PHE A 54 -19.68 -7.64 8.91
C PHE A 54 -18.83 -7.93 7.66
N PHE A 55 -18.17 -6.89 7.13
CA PHE A 55 -17.26 -7.04 6.00
C PHE A 55 -15.84 -7.42 6.49
N PRO A 56 -15.36 -8.64 6.18
CA PRO A 56 -14.04 -9.11 6.60
C PRO A 56 -12.97 -8.66 5.60
N LEU A 57 -12.42 -7.47 5.81
CA LEU A 57 -11.25 -6.98 5.09
C LEU A 57 -9.99 -7.19 5.93
N SER A 58 -9.02 -7.88 5.38
CA SER A 58 -7.69 -8.04 5.95
C SER A 58 -6.67 -7.31 5.07
N VAL A 59 -5.90 -6.43 5.67
CA VAL A 59 -4.78 -5.77 4.99
C VAL A 59 -3.50 -6.19 5.67
N GLU A 60 -2.59 -6.75 4.89
CA GLU A 60 -1.27 -7.17 5.33
C GLU A 60 -0.22 -6.32 4.65
N TYR A 61 0.74 -5.87 5.43
CA TYR A 61 1.92 -5.15 4.95
C TYR A 61 3.15 -5.81 5.55
N GLU A 62 4.02 -6.28 4.70
CA GLU A 62 5.19 -7.05 5.11
C GLU A 62 6.48 -6.44 4.57
N GLU A 63 7.34 -6.02 5.49
CA GLU A 63 8.71 -5.61 5.20
C GLU A 63 9.64 -6.79 5.41
N LYS A 64 10.12 -7.37 4.33
CA LYS A 64 11.05 -8.50 4.41
C LYS A 64 12.47 -8.04 4.58
N MET A 65 13.26 -8.74 5.39
CA MET A 65 14.67 -8.37 5.64
C MET A 65 15.53 -8.43 4.38
N TYR A 66 15.18 -9.27 3.42
CA TYR A 66 15.88 -9.32 2.13
C TYR A 66 15.71 -8.02 1.30
N ALA A 67 14.64 -7.25 1.53
CA ALA A 67 14.43 -5.96 0.85
C ALA A 67 15.57 -4.94 1.12
N VAL A 68 16.28 -5.12 2.24
CA VAL A 68 17.47 -4.34 2.62
C VAL A 68 18.74 -5.19 2.62
N GLY A 69 18.74 -6.33 1.92
CA GLY A 69 19.89 -7.22 1.79
C GLY A 69 20.30 -7.93 3.08
N LYS A 70 19.41 -8.07 4.06
CA LYS A 70 19.68 -8.73 5.34
C LYS A 70 19.03 -10.10 5.45
N ILE A 71 19.65 -10.98 6.23
CA ILE A 71 19.10 -12.30 6.58
C ILE A 71 18.59 -12.22 8.03
N PRO A 72 17.43 -12.84 8.35
CA PRO A 72 16.92 -12.89 9.71
C PRO A 72 17.96 -13.47 10.69
N GLY A 73 18.16 -12.80 11.84
CA GLY A 73 19.20 -13.14 12.81
C GLY A 73 18.87 -14.30 13.74
N GLY A 74 17.62 -14.78 13.77
CA GLY A 74 17.19 -15.88 14.62
C GLY A 74 17.81 -17.24 14.24
N PHE A 75 17.79 -18.21 15.18
CA PHE A 75 18.32 -19.56 14.95
C PHE A 75 17.72 -20.22 13.69
N ASN A 76 16.41 -20.09 13.49
CA ASN A 76 15.71 -20.67 12.34
C ASN A 76 15.88 -19.89 11.04
N LYS A 77 16.59 -18.76 11.04
CA LYS A 77 16.74 -17.86 9.87
C LYS A 77 15.41 -17.49 9.21
N ARG A 78 14.34 -17.39 10.02
CA ARG A 78 12.99 -17.01 9.58
C ARG A 78 12.63 -15.65 10.16
N GLU A 79 11.82 -14.93 9.42
CA GLU A 79 11.22 -13.70 9.90
C GLU A 79 10.16 -14.01 10.96
N GLY A 80 10.07 -13.15 11.96
CA GLY A 80 9.10 -13.27 13.04
C GLY A 80 7.74 -12.66 12.67
N LYS A 81 7.01 -12.22 13.69
CA LYS A 81 5.75 -11.47 13.51
C LYS A 81 6.02 -10.12 12.85
N ALA A 82 4.98 -9.57 12.20
CA ALA A 82 5.02 -8.22 11.67
C ALA A 82 5.44 -7.20 12.74
N SER A 83 6.24 -6.21 12.35
CA SER A 83 6.65 -5.11 13.23
C SER A 83 5.43 -4.24 13.61
N GLU A 84 5.52 -3.50 14.70
CA GLU A 84 4.48 -2.52 15.08
C GLU A 84 4.23 -1.51 13.96
N HIS A 85 5.31 -1.07 13.29
CA HIS A 85 5.25 -0.20 12.13
C HIS A 85 4.45 -0.83 10.98
N ALA A 86 4.72 -2.07 10.65
CA ALA A 86 3.98 -2.79 9.61
C ALA A 86 2.48 -2.93 9.93
N ILE A 87 2.15 -3.17 11.20
CA ILE A 87 0.75 -3.23 11.66
C ILE A 87 0.07 -1.86 11.53
N LEU A 88 0.75 -0.78 11.89
CA LEU A 88 0.21 0.58 11.76
C LEU A 88 0.02 0.96 10.29
N THR A 89 0.97 0.64 9.42
CA THR A 89 0.86 0.85 7.96
C THR A 89 -0.32 0.09 7.38
N SER A 90 -0.51 -1.18 7.75
CA SER A 90 -1.70 -1.95 7.35
C SER A 90 -3.00 -1.25 7.71
N ARG A 91 -3.08 -0.66 8.90
CA ARG A 91 -4.25 0.09 9.37
C ARG A 91 -4.45 1.41 8.62
N VAL A 92 -3.36 2.08 8.25
CA VAL A 92 -3.41 3.30 7.44
C VAL A 92 -3.97 2.99 6.05
N ILE A 93 -3.61 1.84 5.47
CA ILE A 93 -4.15 1.37 4.18
C ILE A 93 -5.62 0.95 4.32
N ASP A 94 -5.99 0.21 5.37
CA ASP A 94 -7.36 -0.28 5.58
C ASP A 94 -8.39 0.86 5.70
N ARG A 95 -8.06 1.92 6.44
CA ARG A 95 -9.01 2.97 6.78
C ARG A 95 -9.62 3.70 5.57
N PRO A 96 -8.86 4.16 4.57
CA PRO A 96 -9.44 4.80 3.38
C PRO A 96 -10.06 3.82 2.40
N MET A 97 -9.59 2.57 2.35
CA MET A 97 -10.10 1.58 1.39
C MET A 97 -11.42 0.95 1.84
N ARG A 98 -11.58 0.65 3.12
CA ARG A 98 -12.76 -0.03 3.67
C ARG A 98 -14.10 0.65 3.33
N PRO A 99 -14.25 1.98 3.39
CA PRO A 99 -15.52 2.66 3.06
C PRO A 99 -15.91 2.57 1.58
N LEU A 100 -14.95 2.24 0.70
CA LEU A 100 -15.16 2.16 -0.75
C LEU A 100 -15.70 0.80 -1.21
N PHE A 101 -15.82 -0.16 -0.31
CA PHE A 101 -16.52 -1.41 -0.58
C PHE A 101 -18.03 -1.27 -0.33
N PRO A 102 -18.87 -1.96 -1.09
CA PRO A 102 -20.31 -1.95 -0.87
C PRO A 102 -20.66 -2.42 0.55
N LYS A 103 -21.65 -1.77 1.18
CA LYS A 103 -22.07 -2.08 2.55
C LYS A 103 -22.58 -3.51 2.73
N ASP A 104 -23.11 -4.10 1.64
CA ASP A 104 -23.68 -5.45 1.63
C ASP A 104 -22.65 -6.53 1.27
N TYR A 105 -21.42 -6.15 0.95
CA TYR A 105 -20.38 -7.10 0.59
C TYR A 105 -19.88 -7.84 1.84
N ARG A 106 -19.86 -9.18 1.79
CA ARG A 106 -19.54 -10.07 2.93
C ARG A 106 -18.46 -11.10 2.62
N ASN A 107 -17.94 -11.10 1.39
CA ASN A 107 -16.83 -11.99 1.04
C ASN A 107 -15.55 -11.56 1.75
N ASP A 108 -14.71 -12.53 2.12
CA ASP A 108 -13.40 -12.23 2.67
C ASP A 108 -12.53 -11.56 1.60
N VAL A 109 -12.00 -10.41 1.90
CA VAL A 109 -11.02 -9.72 1.04
C VAL A 109 -9.70 -9.63 1.77
N THR A 110 -8.63 -10.04 1.12
CA THR A 110 -7.26 -9.91 1.63
C THR A 110 -6.44 -9.10 0.66
N LEU A 111 -5.88 -8.01 1.16
CA LEU A 111 -4.90 -7.18 0.46
C LEU A 111 -3.54 -7.47 1.07
N ASN A 112 -2.62 -8.00 0.27
CA ASN A 112 -1.28 -8.29 0.72
C ASN A 112 -0.27 -7.40 -0.01
N ASN A 113 0.53 -6.65 0.77
CA ASN A 113 1.56 -5.76 0.30
C ASN A 113 2.92 -6.25 0.78
N MET A 114 3.71 -6.76 -0.13
CA MET A 114 5.03 -7.28 0.17
C MET A 114 6.10 -6.33 -0.37
N VAL A 115 6.91 -5.78 0.52
CA VAL A 115 8.04 -4.93 0.17
C VAL A 115 9.20 -5.80 -0.28
N MET A 116 9.59 -5.65 -1.55
CA MET A 116 10.62 -6.46 -2.21
C MET A 116 11.98 -5.76 -2.21
N SER A 117 11.98 -4.43 -2.27
CA SER A 117 13.17 -3.58 -2.23
C SER A 117 12.80 -2.24 -1.61
N VAL A 118 13.72 -1.60 -0.91
CA VAL A 118 13.52 -0.30 -0.25
C VAL A 118 14.61 0.67 -0.66
N ASP A 119 14.18 1.80 -1.19
CA ASP A 119 14.97 3.01 -1.35
C ASP A 119 14.66 3.94 -0.17
N PRO A 120 15.65 4.37 0.62
CA PRO A 120 15.44 5.30 1.74
C PRO A 120 14.75 6.62 1.36
N GLU A 121 14.86 7.01 0.10
CA GLU A 121 14.25 8.25 -0.43
C GLU A 121 12.80 8.07 -0.90
N CYS A 122 12.33 6.82 -1.01
CA CYS A 122 11.00 6.49 -1.53
C CYS A 122 10.24 5.60 -0.55
N ASP A 123 9.27 6.16 0.18
CA ASP A 123 8.51 5.42 1.19
C ASP A 123 7.72 4.25 0.61
N PRO A 124 7.96 3.03 1.09
CA PRO A 124 7.24 1.85 0.64
C PRO A 124 5.76 1.87 1.04
N GLU A 125 5.38 2.61 2.09
CA GLU A 125 3.99 2.74 2.55
C GLU A 125 3.09 3.40 1.51
N VAL A 126 3.57 4.51 0.92
CA VAL A 126 2.85 5.22 -0.15
C VAL A 126 2.67 4.31 -1.36
N VAL A 127 3.73 3.58 -1.71
CA VAL A 127 3.72 2.63 -2.84
C VAL A 127 2.76 1.48 -2.58
N ALA A 128 2.75 0.93 -1.36
CA ALA A 128 1.85 -0.15 -0.94
C ALA A 128 0.38 0.27 -1.00
N MET A 129 0.06 1.49 -0.57
CA MET A 129 -1.30 2.01 -0.65
C MET A 129 -1.77 2.17 -2.09
N LEU A 130 -0.95 2.81 -2.93
CA LEU A 130 -1.24 2.95 -4.36
C LEU A 130 -1.38 1.58 -5.03
N GLY A 131 -0.47 0.65 -4.72
CA GLY A 131 -0.52 -0.71 -5.23
C GLY A 131 -1.77 -1.47 -4.81
N SER A 132 -2.18 -1.36 -3.54
CA SER A 132 -3.43 -1.96 -3.04
C SER A 132 -4.65 -1.40 -3.76
N ALA A 133 -4.72 -0.08 -3.94
CA ALA A 133 -5.82 0.56 -4.64
C ALA A 133 -5.89 0.11 -6.12
N ILE A 134 -4.74 0.08 -6.82
CA ILE A 134 -4.66 -0.36 -8.21
C ILE A 134 -5.03 -1.85 -8.31
N ALA A 135 -4.45 -2.72 -7.45
CA ALA A 135 -4.74 -4.15 -7.48
C ALA A 135 -6.23 -4.44 -7.27
N THR A 136 -6.89 -3.70 -6.39
CA THR A 136 -8.33 -3.84 -6.16
C THR A 136 -9.15 -3.30 -7.34
N CYS A 137 -8.78 -2.14 -7.91
CA CYS A 137 -9.49 -1.55 -9.06
C CYS A 137 -9.43 -2.40 -10.34
N ILE A 138 -8.32 -3.13 -10.55
CA ILE A 138 -8.18 -4.01 -11.74
C ILE A 138 -8.76 -5.41 -11.53
N SER A 139 -9.14 -5.75 -10.29
CA SER A 139 -9.77 -7.03 -9.95
C SER A 139 -11.26 -7.03 -10.26
N ASP A 140 -11.88 -8.17 -10.12
CA ASP A 140 -13.33 -8.38 -10.17
C ASP A 140 -14.03 -8.08 -8.83
N ILE A 141 -13.29 -7.63 -7.82
CA ILE A 141 -13.80 -7.27 -6.50
C ILE A 141 -14.59 -5.95 -6.61
N PRO A 142 -15.82 -5.88 -6.10
CA PRO A 142 -16.60 -4.64 -6.14
C PRO A 142 -15.94 -3.57 -5.26
N PHE A 143 -15.46 -2.52 -5.87
CA PHE A 143 -14.73 -1.44 -5.21
C PHE A 143 -15.03 -0.11 -5.87
N ASP A 144 -15.52 0.86 -5.11
CA ASP A 144 -15.89 2.20 -5.56
C ASP A 144 -14.69 3.18 -5.41
N GLY A 145 -13.51 2.71 -5.87
CA GLY A 145 -12.28 3.49 -5.89
C GLY A 145 -12.05 4.18 -7.22
N PRO A 146 -10.89 4.78 -7.46
CA PRO A 146 -9.63 4.58 -6.75
C PRO A 146 -9.48 5.41 -5.47
N CYS A 147 -8.51 5.04 -4.65
CA CYS A 147 -7.99 5.89 -3.59
C CYS A 147 -6.46 6.01 -3.69
N ALA A 148 -5.94 7.08 -3.15
CA ALA A 148 -4.52 7.38 -3.18
C ALA A 148 -4.06 7.92 -1.83
N MET A 149 -2.78 7.73 -1.53
CA MET A 149 -2.11 8.25 -0.36
C MET A 149 -0.85 8.99 -0.77
N THR A 150 -0.53 10.03 -0.04
CA THR A 150 0.74 10.75 -0.17
C THR A 150 1.19 11.22 1.21
N GLN A 151 2.49 11.29 1.42
CA GLN A 151 3.04 11.99 2.57
C GLN A 151 3.25 13.45 2.22
N ILE A 152 3.03 14.33 3.19
CA ILE A 152 3.24 15.77 3.03
C ILE A 152 4.22 16.22 4.11
N GLY A 153 5.26 16.94 3.72
CA GLY A 153 6.15 17.67 4.60
C GLY A 153 5.92 19.17 4.48
N MET A 154 6.35 19.93 5.46
CA MET A 154 6.38 21.39 5.41
C MET A 154 7.77 21.87 5.82
N ILE A 155 8.44 22.61 4.97
CA ILE A 155 9.75 23.21 5.22
C ILE A 155 9.65 24.70 4.83
N ASP A 156 10.02 25.58 5.75
CA ASP A 156 9.97 27.03 5.55
C ASP A 156 8.59 27.56 5.07
N GLY A 157 7.49 26.88 5.47
CA GLY A 157 6.14 27.23 5.07
C GLY A 157 5.69 26.71 3.71
N GLU A 158 6.54 25.98 2.97
CA GLU A 158 6.20 25.35 1.70
C GLU A 158 5.87 23.86 1.89
N PHE A 159 4.79 23.39 1.23
CA PHE A 159 4.39 21.99 1.26
C PHE A 159 5.19 21.17 0.25
N ILE A 160 5.74 20.07 0.69
CA ILE A 160 6.50 19.12 -0.13
C ILE A 160 5.76 17.77 -0.12
N VAL A 161 5.49 17.25 -1.32
CA VAL A 161 4.86 15.94 -1.52
C VAL A 161 5.93 14.85 -1.53
N ASN A 162 5.70 13.79 -0.76
CA ASN A 162 6.62 12.65 -0.60
C ASN A 162 8.05 13.10 -0.27
N PRO A 163 8.24 13.78 0.88
CA PRO A 163 9.54 14.33 1.26
C PRO A 163 10.59 13.22 1.41
N THR A 164 11.83 13.53 1.04
CA THR A 164 12.98 12.64 1.25
C THR A 164 13.29 12.48 2.74
N LEU A 165 14.11 11.50 3.10
CA LEU A 165 14.50 11.26 4.49
C LEU A 165 15.16 12.51 5.12
N ALA A 166 16.00 13.23 4.37
CA ALA A 166 16.61 14.47 4.82
C ALA A 166 15.56 15.59 5.04
N GLN A 167 14.60 15.71 4.14
CA GLN A 167 13.49 16.67 4.24
C GLN A 167 12.56 16.35 5.41
N LYS A 168 12.29 15.06 5.67
CA LYS A 168 11.50 14.63 6.85
C LYS A 168 12.15 15.00 8.18
N ALA A 169 13.49 15.00 8.23
CA ALA A 169 14.21 15.35 9.47
C ALA A 169 14.05 16.82 9.86
N VAL A 170 13.90 17.72 8.86
CA VAL A 170 13.75 19.17 9.08
C VAL A 170 12.32 19.67 8.92
N SER A 171 11.39 18.80 8.57
CA SER A 171 9.99 19.17 8.37
C SER A 171 9.27 19.41 9.69
N ASP A 172 8.58 20.54 9.80
CA ASP A 172 7.73 20.90 10.95
C ASP A 172 6.42 20.10 10.97
N LEU A 173 6.06 19.45 9.86
CA LEU A 173 4.81 18.73 9.69
C LEU A 173 5.08 17.36 9.07
N LYS A 174 4.45 16.32 9.60
CA LYS A 174 4.55 14.94 9.08
C LYS A 174 3.16 14.29 8.88
N PRO A 175 2.22 14.94 8.17
CA PRO A 175 0.93 14.33 7.92
C PRO A 175 1.00 13.31 6.80
N VAL A 176 0.20 12.27 6.93
CA VAL A 176 -0.19 11.39 5.83
C VAL A 176 -1.56 11.87 5.33
N SER A 177 -1.64 12.20 4.06
CA SER A 177 -2.90 12.54 3.40
C SER A 177 -3.34 11.41 2.49
N TYR A 178 -4.61 11.04 2.59
CA TYR A 178 -5.23 10.09 1.66
C TYR A 178 -6.55 10.68 1.15
N THR A 179 -6.88 10.35 -0.09
CA THR A 179 -8.11 10.77 -0.73
C THR A 179 -8.85 9.55 -1.26
N HIS A 180 -10.15 9.53 -1.04
CA HIS A 180 -11.09 8.79 -1.86
C HIS A 180 -11.97 9.82 -2.59
N LEU A 181 -12.79 9.39 -3.53
CA LEU A 181 -13.53 10.24 -4.48
C LEU A 181 -14.33 11.42 -3.89
N THR A 182 -14.46 11.57 -2.58
CA THR A 182 -15.36 12.56 -2.00
C THR A 182 -14.75 13.59 -1.06
N LEU A 183 -13.63 13.34 -0.36
CA LEU A 183 -13.04 14.34 0.55
C LEU A 183 -11.57 13.99 0.90
N PRO A 184 -10.66 14.96 0.85
CA PRO A 184 -9.33 14.79 1.42
C PRO A 184 -9.42 14.71 2.95
N THR A 185 -8.85 13.68 3.53
CA THR A 185 -8.72 13.57 4.99
C THR A 185 -7.26 13.74 5.36
N ILE A 186 -6.94 14.76 6.13
CA ILE A 186 -5.61 15.00 6.67
C ILE A 186 -5.58 14.38 8.06
N CYS A 187 -4.77 13.34 8.25
CA CYS A 187 -4.46 12.82 9.57
C CYS A 187 -3.10 13.38 10.01
N SER A 188 -3.10 14.24 11.00
CA SER A 188 -1.90 14.57 11.79
C SER A 188 -1.65 13.45 12.79
N VAL A 189 -0.47 12.90 12.83
CA VAL A 189 0.01 12.00 13.88
C VAL A 189 0.74 12.80 14.94
#